data_d13fd264a9812007c6ddfc107cae9bb6
#
_entry.id   d13fd264a9812007c6ddfc107cae9bb6
#
_cell.length_a   1.000
_cell.length_b   1.000
_cell.length_c   1.000
_cell.angle_alpha   90.00
_cell.angle_beta   90.00
_cell.angle_gamma   90.00
#
_symmetry.space_group_name_H-M   'P 1'
#
loop_
_entity.id
_entity.type
_entity.pdbx_description
1 polymer ?
#
loop_
_entity_poly.entity_id
_entity_poly.type
_entity_poly.pdbx_seq_one_letter_code
_entity_poly.pdbx_strand_id
1 'polypeptide(L)'
;MIMDLSHTRLLRKKDINAMLATYHSPLKKELKTFDLTMLGIGAIIGTGIFVLTGTGALTAGPGLMISFVLAAIACLFASLCYAEFAAMVPESGSAYTYAYTTLGEIVAFVIGWDLMLEYLFAVSTVSAGWSGYFQSFLAGFGLKLPTALSAAAGSVPGVTSYFNLPAFTIIILITILLSLGVKETKRVNNIMVVIKLAVVLLFIFTAVR
;
A
#
# COMPACT_ATOMS: atom_id res chain seq x y z
N MET A 1 -12.21 -45.26 19.92
CA MET A 1 -11.00 -44.42 19.74
C MET A 1 -11.46 -43.17 19.04
N ILE A 2 -11.99 -42.24 19.82
CA ILE A 2 -12.40 -40.92 19.32
C ILE A 2 -11.08 -40.14 19.09
N MET A 3 -10.74 -39.97 17.84
CA MET A 3 -9.59 -39.19 17.42
C MET A 3 -9.86 -37.74 17.88
N ASP A 4 -9.10 -37.29 18.86
CA ASP A 4 -9.16 -35.92 19.38
C ASP A 4 -8.77 -34.94 18.25
N LEU A 5 -9.79 -34.35 17.61
CA LEU A 5 -9.65 -33.39 16.53
C LEU A 5 -9.18 -31.99 17.04
N SER A 6 -8.99 -31.84 18.36
CA SER A 6 -8.54 -30.58 18.98
C SER A 6 -7.07 -30.24 18.67
N HIS A 7 -6.33 -31.16 18.10
CA HIS A 7 -4.96 -30.98 17.60
C HIS A 7 -4.85 -30.94 16.06
N THR A 8 -5.92 -30.59 15.37
CA THR A 8 -5.80 -30.33 13.94
C THR A 8 -4.78 -29.19 13.75
N ARG A 9 -3.73 -29.43 13.00
CA ARG A 9 -2.67 -28.47 12.67
C ARG A 9 -3.23 -27.12 12.19
N LEU A 10 -4.45 -27.12 11.67
CA LEU A 10 -5.17 -25.98 11.11
C LEU A 10 -5.54 -24.90 12.14
N LEU A 11 -5.78 -25.24 13.40
CA LEU A 11 -6.11 -24.30 14.49
C LEU A 11 -4.93 -24.06 15.44
N ARG A 12 -3.75 -24.52 15.08
CA ARG A 12 -2.55 -24.31 15.88
C ARG A 12 -2.23 -22.82 15.97
N LYS A 13 -2.13 -22.31 17.20
CA LYS A 13 -1.70 -20.95 17.48
C LYS A 13 -0.20 -20.90 17.73
N LYS A 14 0.42 -19.82 17.34
CA LYS A 14 1.83 -19.56 17.66
C LYS A 14 1.92 -19.03 19.09
N ASP A 15 2.77 -19.63 19.92
CA ASP A 15 2.97 -19.16 21.30
C ASP A 15 3.78 -17.85 21.29
N ILE A 16 3.18 -16.79 21.81
CA ILE A 16 3.79 -15.46 21.88
C ILE A 16 5.05 -15.48 22.76
N ASN A 17 5.02 -16.20 23.90
CA ASN A 17 6.17 -16.26 24.80
C ASN A 17 7.34 -16.99 24.16
N ALA A 18 7.10 -18.08 23.46
CA ALA A 18 8.10 -18.82 22.70
C ALA A 18 8.68 -17.96 21.55
N MET A 19 7.82 -17.18 20.90
CA MET A 19 8.25 -16.21 19.86
C MET A 19 9.17 -15.16 20.44
N LEU A 20 8.77 -14.49 21.52
CA LEU A 20 9.56 -13.43 22.16
C LEU A 20 10.90 -13.94 22.70
N ALA A 21 10.91 -15.16 23.24
CA ALA A 21 12.13 -15.79 23.76
C ALA A 21 13.12 -16.19 22.64
N THR A 22 12.63 -16.54 21.46
CA THR A 22 13.45 -17.01 20.33
C THR A 22 13.78 -15.92 19.34
N TYR A 23 13.15 -14.73 19.47
CA TYR A 23 13.23 -13.65 18.49
C TYR A 23 14.57 -12.91 18.58
N HIS A 24 15.57 -13.44 17.94
CA HIS A 24 16.75 -12.69 17.53
C HIS A 24 16.54 -12.18 16.10
N SER A 25 16.01 -10.96 15.97
CA SER A 25 15.87 -10.36 14.66
C SER A 25 17.23 -10.25 13.96
N PRO A 26 17.46 -10.96 12.84
CA PRO A 26 18.68 -10.79 12.06
C PRO A 26 18.73 -9.44 11.35
N LEU A 27 17.60 -8.69 11.36
CA LEU A 27 17.47 -7.42 10.68
C LEU A 27 18.06 -6.29 11.53
N LYS A 28 18.89 -5.46 10.91
CA LYS A 28 19.40 -4.24 11.53
C LYS A 28 18.26 -3.24 11.72
N LYS A 29 18.17 -2.64 12.91
CA LYS A 29 17.22 -1.56 13.21
C LYS A 29 17.70 -0.25 12.55
N GLU A 30 17.38 -0.04 11.29
CA GLU A 30 17.80 1.14 10.51
C GLU A 30 16.74 2.25 10.49
N LEU A 31 15.48 1.94 10.84
CA LEU A 31 14.36 2.86 10.81
C LEU A 31 14.10 3.45 12.20
N LYS A 32 14.00 4.77 12.27
CA LYS A 32 13.57 5.53 13.46
C LYS A 32 12.07 5.81 13.37
N THR A 33 11.48 6.27 14.48
CA THR A 33 10.05 6.63 14.55
C THR A 33 9.64 7.59 13.43
N PHE A 34 10.47 8.60 13.14
CA PHE A 34 10.21 9.54 12.04
C PHE A 34 10.16 8.83 10.68
N ASP A 35 11.11 7.93 10.40
CA ASP A 35 11.13 7.17 9.14
C ASP A 35 9.89 6.29 9.00
N LEU A 36 9.45 5.63 10.10
CA LEU A 36 8.22 4.83 10.12
C LEU A 36 6.97 5.68 9.89
N THR A 37 6.90 6.85 10.51
CA THR A 37 5.80 7.80 10.27
C THR A 37 5.76 8.24 8.80
N MET A 38 6.91 8.57 8.22
CA MET A 38 7.00 8.94 6.80
C MET A 38 6.62 7.79 5.87
N LEU A 39 7.02 6.55 6.20
CA LEU A 39 6.57 5.37 5.45
C LEU A 39 5.05 5.19 5.52
N GLY A 40 4.45 5.36 6.71
CA GLY A 40 3.00 5.31 6.90
C GLY A 40 2.27 6.37 6.08
N ILE A 41 2.68 7.64 6.16
CA ILE A 41 2.14 8.73 5.35
C ILE A 41 2.33 8.43 3.86
N GLY A 42 3.49 7.89 3.49
CA GLY A 42 3.82 7.48 2.13
C GLY A 42 2.84 6.45 1.56
N ALA A 43 2.47 5.47 2.37
CA ALA A 43 1.53 4.42 1.98
C ALA A 43 0.08 4.93 1.92
N ILE A 44 -0.34 5.76 2.87
CA ILE A 44 -1.73 6.27 2.96
C ILE A 44 -2.02 7.26 1.83
N ILE A 45 -1.13 8.23 1.59
CA ILE A 45 -1.30 9.23 0.53
C ILE A 45 -0.84 8.63 -0.82
N GLY A 46 -1.75 7.99 -1.50
CA GLY A 46 -1.54 7.33 -2.79
C GLY A 46 -2.55 7.75 -3.86
N THR A 47 -2.95 6.82 -4.70
CA THR A 47 -3.93 7.02 -5.80
C THR A 47 -5.28 7.50 -5.31
N GLY A 48 -5.67 7.20 -4.07
CA GLY A 48 -6.93 7.65 -3.49
C GLY A 48 -7.10 9.16 -3.56
N ILE A 49 -6.09 9.92 -3.16
CA ILE A 49 -6.17 11.39 -3.16
C ILE A 49 -5.86 12.02 -4.53
N PHE A 50 -4.94 11.44 -5.30
CA PHE A 50 -4.49 12.06 -6.56
C PHE A 50 -5.25 11.59 -7.80
N VAL A 51 -5.84 10.39 -7.80
CA VAL A 51 -6.51 9.80 -8.97
C VAL A 51 -8.01 9.67 -8.74
N LEU A 52 -8.42 9.06 -7.61
CA LEU A 52 -9.81 8.69 -7.37
C LEU A 52 -10.67 9.85 -6.88
N THR A 53 -10.08 10.94 -6.35
CA THR A 53 -10.84 12.09 -5.85
C THR A 53 -11.68 12.73 -6.94
N GLY A 54 -11.11 12.88 -8.16
CA GLY A 54 -11.82 13.46 -9.31
C GLY A 54 -13.02 12.60 -9.74
N THR A 55 -12.80 11.30 -9.91
CA THR A 55 -13.89 10.37 -10.29
C THR A 55 -14.93 10.21 -9.18
N GLY A 56 -14.49 10.18 -7.92
CA GLY A 56 -15.36 10.13 -6.75
C GLY A 56 -16.24 11.38 -6.63
N ALA A 57 -15.70 12.57 -6.88
CA ALA A 57 -16.44 13.82 -6.87
C ALA A 57 -17.50 13.87 -7.98
N LEU A 58 -17.21 13.35 -9.16
CA LEU A 58 -18.16 13.25 -10.26
C LEU A 58 -19.33 12.29 -9.96
N THR A 59 -19.08 11.23 -9.18
CA THR A 59 -20.07 10.20 -8.87
C THR A 59 -20.91 10.56 -7.64
N ALA A 60 -20.26 11.00 -6.56
CA ALA A 60 -20.89 11.24 -5.26
C ALA A 60 -21.13 12.73 -4.94
N GLY A 61 -20.58 13.64 -5.75
CA GLY A 61 -20.66 15.07 -5.50
C GLY A 61 -20.14 15.47 -4.11
N PRO A 62 -20.81 16.42 -3.41
CA PRO A 62 -20.40 16.84 -2.05
C PRO A 62 -20.43 15.72 -0.99
N GLY A 63 -21.21 14.66 -1.23
CA GLY A 63 -21.30 13.49 -0.36
C GLY A 63 -19.97 12.73 -0.22
N LEU A 64 -19.04 12.92 -1.14
CA LEU A 64 -17.70 12.34 -1.06
C LEU A 64 -16.96 12.75 0.22
N MET A 65 -17.13 14.00 0.67
CA MET A 65 -16.48 14.48 1.91
C MET A 65 -16.98 13.69 3.12
N ILE A 66 -18.29 13.43 3.20
CA ILE A 66 -18.87 12.65 4.29
C ILE A 66 -18.35 11.21 4.26
N SER A 67 -18.25 10.62 3.07
CA SER A 67 -17.70 9.27 2.88
C SER A 67 -16.26 9.17 3.37
N PHE A 68 -15.41 10.16 3.09
CA PHE A 68 -14.04 10.19 3.59
C PHE A 68 -13.97 10.33 5.11
N VAL A 69 -14.83 11.15 5.72
CA VAL A 69 -14.88 11.30 7.19
C VAL A 69 -15.30 9.98 7.85
N LEU A 70 -16.33 9.32 7.35
CA LEU A 70 -16.78 8.03 7.87
C LEU A 70 -15.69 6.95 7.71
N ALA A 71 -15.05 6.89 6.55
CA ALA A 71 -13.94 5.98 6.31
C ALA A 71 -12.76 6.26 7.27
N ALA A 72 -12.42 7.53 7.50
CA ALA A 72 -11.36 7.92 8.41
C ALA A 72 -11.65 7.48 9.86
N ILE A 73 -12.90 7.61 10.33
CA ILE A 73 -13.32 7.14 11.65
C ILE A 73 -13.16 5.62 11.75
N ALA A 74 -13.60 4.86 10.74
CA ALA A 74 -13.44 3.41 10.73
C ALA A 74 -11.96 3.01 10.76
N CYS A 75 -11.11 3.67 9.95
CA CYS A 75 -9.67 3.45 9.94
C CYS A 75 -9.01 3.82 11.28
N LEU A 76 -9.49 4.84 11.98
CA LEU A 76 -8.99 5.21 13.30
C LEU A 76 -9.18 4.07 14.30
N PHE A 77 -10.37 3.48 14.38
CA PHE A 77 -10.61 2.34 15.27
C PHE A 77 -9.75 1.13 14.91
N ALA A 78 -9.64 0.81 13.63
CA ALA A 78 -8.76 -0.26 13.16
C ALA A 78 -7.30 0.01 13.55
N SER A 79 -6.80 1.24 13.39
CA SER A 79 -5.42 1.59 13.72
C SER A 79 -5.11 1.46 15.21
N LEU A 80 -6.06 1.76 16.08
CA LEU A 80 -5.91 1.56 17.53
C LEU A 80 -5.75 0.08 17.87
N CYS A 81 -6.57 -0.80 17.27
CA CYS A 81 -6.43 -2.25 17.43
C CYS A 81 -5.07 -2.75 16.94
N TYR A 82 -4.62 -2.28 15.78
CA TYR A 82 -3.29 -2.63 15.25
C TYR A 82 -2.15 -2.13 16.15
N ALA A 83 -2.28 -0.93 16.74
CA ALA A 83 -1.28 -0.39 17.66
C ALA A 83 -1.14 -1.27 18.92
N GLU A 84 -2.26 -1.75 19.47
CA GLU A 84 -2.28 -2.68 20.59
C GLU A 84 -1.60 -4.01 20.24
N PHE A 85 -1.96 -4.62 19.10
CA PHE A 85 -1.29 -5.83 18.63
C PHE A 85 0.21 -5.64 18.40
N ALA A 86 0.61 -4.52 17.82
CA ALA A 86 2.03 -4.21 17.59
C ALA A 86 2.82 -4.08 18.89
N ALA A 87 2.18 -3.59 19.98
CA ALA A 87 2.79 -3.53 21.30
C ALA A 87 2.91 -4.92 21.96
N MET A 88 1.90 -5.80 21.76
CA MET A 88 1.89 -7.15 22.34
C MET A 88 2.77 -8.14 21.58
N VAL A 89 2.82 -8.03 20.25
CA VAL A 89 3.53 -8.94 19.35
C VAL A 89 4.43 -8.13 18.41
N PRO A 90 5.60 -7.67 18.89
CA PRO A 90 6.51 -6.80 18.14
C PRO A 90 7.31 -7.59 17.07
N GLU A 91 6.63 -8.38 16.25
CA GLU A 91 7.20 -9.14 15.14
C GLU A 91 6.69 -8.59 13.79
N SER A 92 7.57 -8.58 12.80
CA SER A 92 7.18 -8.22 11.43
C SER A 92 6.29 -9.31 10.83
N GLY A 93 5.24 -8.93 10.11
CA GLY A 93 4.31 -9.87 9.49
C GLY A 93 2.87 -9.36 9.43
N SER A 94 2.63 -8.13 9.99
CA SER A 94 1.33 -7.47 9.91
C SER A 94 0.18 -8.35 10.41
N ALA A 95 -0.99 -8.23 9.78
CA ALA A 95 -2.20 -8.99 10.14
C ALA A 95 -2.00 -10.51 10.10
N TYR A 96 -1.09 -11.03 9.27
CA TYR A 96 -0.75 -12.46 9.25
C TYR A 96 -0.25 -12.94 10.61
N THR A 97 0.74 -12.25 11.20
CA THR A 97 1.30 -12.64 12.50
C THR A 97 0.26 -12.52 13.61
N TYR A 98 -0.54 -11.47 13.61
CA TYR A 98 -1.59 -11.27 14.61
C TYR A 98 -2.68 -12.34 14.51
N ALA A 99 -3.09 -12.71 13.30
CA ALA A 99 -4.04 -13.78 13.08
C ALA A 99 -3.47 -15.17 13.50
N TYR A 100 -2.19 -15.41 13.27
CA TYR A 100 -1.57 -16.67 13.65
C TYR A 100 -1.50 -16.85 15.17
N THR A 101 -1.25 -15.78 15.90
CA THR A 101 -1.21 -15.83 17.37
C THR A 101 -2.60 -15.93 18.01
N THR A 102 -3.61 -15.34 17.39
CA THR A 102 -4.96 -15.22 17.97
C THR A 102 -5.97 -16.24 17.44
N LEU A 103 -6.06 -16.39 16.11
CA LEU A 103 -7.08 -17.16 15.41
C LEU A 103 -6.60 -18.54 14.94
N GLY A 104 -5.29 -18.69 14.73
CA GLY A 104 -4.68 -19.95 14.33
C GLY A 104 -4.22 -19.98 12.86
N GLU A 105 -3.62 -21.11 12.48
CA GLU A 105 -2.85 -21.28 11.25
C GLU A 105 -3.66 -21.10 9.98
N ILE A 106 -4.88 -21.66 9.91
CA ILE A 106 -5.71 -21.58 8.69
C ILE A 106 -6.15 -20.14 8.40
N VAL A 107 -6.55 -19.39 9.43
CA VAL A 107 -6.96 -17.99 9.26
C VAL A 107 -5.77 -17.14 8.87
N ALA A 108 -4.61 -17.36 9.49
CA ALA A 108 -3.37 -16.70 9.11
C ALA A 108 -2.97 -16.98 7.66
N PHE A 109 -3.12 -18.22 7.19
CA PHE A 109 -2.85 -18.60 5.80
C PHE A 109 -3.74 -17.82 4.82
N VAL A 110 -5.04 -17.72 5.09
CA VAL A 110 -5.98 -16.96 4.24
C VAL A 110 -5.60 -15.48 4.23
N ILE A 111 -5.33 -14.89 5.40
CA ILE A 111 -4.91 -13.48 5.52
C ILE A 111 -3.56 -13.24 4.83
N GLY A 112 -2.64 -14.22 4.88
CA GLY A 112 -1.37 -14.12 4.15
C GLY A 112 -1.56 -14.03 2.64
N TRP A 113 -2.46 -14.81 2.07
CA TRP A 113 -2.85 -14.72 0.67
C TRP A 113 -3.53 -13.41 0.33
N ASP A 114 -4.44 -12.94 1.18
CA ASP A 114 -5.13 -11.67 1.02
C ASP A 114 -4.14 -10.50 0.99
N LEU A 115 -3.19 -10.44 1.91
CA LEU A 115 -2.12 -9.44 1.92
C LEU A 115 -1.26 -9.48 0.65
N MET A 116 -0.94 -10.67 0.14
CA MET A 116 -0.18 -10.78 -1.11
C MET A 116 -0.96 -10.19 -2.29
N LEU A 117 -2.26 -10.49 -2.39
CA LEU A 117 -3.13 -9.95 -3.42
C LEU A 117 -3.32 -8.43 -3.27
N GLU A 118 -3.51 -7.94 -2.04
CA GLU A 118 -3.62 -6.51 -1.74
C GLU A 118 -2.40 -5.74 -2.26
N TYR A 119 -1.19 -6.18 -1.92
CA TYR A 119 0.03 -5.51 -2.38
C TYR A 119 0.21 -5.61 -3.89
N LEU A 120 -0.13 -6.75 -4.50
CA LEU A 120 -0.05 -6.93 -5.95
C LEU A 120 -0.97 -5.94 -6.69
N PHE A 121 -2.23 -5.85 -6.26
CA PHE A 121 -3.21 -4.93 -6.85
C PHE A 121 -2.87 -3.47 -6.56
N ALA A 122 -2.36 -3.16 -5.36
CA ALA A 122 -1.91 -1.81 -5.02
C ALA A 122 -0.79 -1.34 -5.95
N VAL A 123 0.25 -2.17 -6.16
CA VAL A 123 1.35 -1.85 -7.08
C VAL A 123 0.83 -1.65 -8.51
N SER A 124 -0.06 -2.51 -8.98
CA SER A 124 -0.65 -2.43 -10.31
C SER A 124 -1.47 -1.14 -10.50
N THR A 125 -2.31 -0.81 -9.53
CA THR A 125 -3.17 0.38 -9.57
C THR A 125 -2.35 1.67 -9.50
N VAL A 126 -1.37 1.74 -8.59
CA VAL A 126 -0.52 2.91 -8.42
C VAL A 126 0.33 3.15 -9.66
N SER A 127 0.91 2.11 -10.24
CA SER A 127 1.74 2.24 -11.45
C SER A 127 0.92 2.65 -12.68
N ALA A 128 -0.31 2.15 -12.80
CA ALA A 128 -1.24 2.55 -13.86
C ALA A 128 -1.65 4.02 -13.72
N GLY A 129 -1.98 4.47 -12.49
CA GLY A 129 -2.28 5.87 -12.19
C GLY A 129 -1.09 6.79 -12.51
N TRP A 130 0.11 6.42 -12.08
CA TRP A 130 1.34 7.14 -12.41
C TRP A 130 1.58 7.21 -13.92
N SER A 131 1.35 6.12 -14.64
CA SER A 131 1.46 6.08 -16.09
C SER A 131 0.55 7.10 -16.77
N GLY A 132 -0.69 7.26 -16.30
CA GLY A 132 -1.63 8.26 -16.81
C GLY A 132 -1.11 9.70 -16.66
N TYR A 133 -0.57 10.03 -15.49
CA TYR A 133 0.05 11.34 -15.24
C TYR A 133 1.29 11.57 -16.09
N PHE A 134 2.15 10.56 -16.22
CA PHE A 134 3.35 10.64 -17.04
C PHE A 134 3.02 10.87 -18.52
N GLN A 135 2.02 10.17 -19.04
CA GLN A 135 1.54 10.37 -20.41
C GLN A 135 0.96 11.78 -20.61
N SER A 136 0.18 12.28 -19.64
CA SER A 136 -0.36 13.64 -19.68
C SER A 136 0.76 14.70 -19.66
N PHE A 137 1.79 14.46 -18.87
CA PHE A 137 2.98 15.31 -18.83
C PHE A 137 3.72 15.34 -20.18
N LEU A 138 3.96 14.18 -20.79
CA LEU A 138 4.58 14.08 -22.13
C LEU A 138 3.72 14.78 -23.20
N ALA A 139 2.41 14.62 -23.13
CA ALA A 139 1.49 15.26 -24.07
C ALA A 139 1.56 16.79 -24.01
N GLY A 140 1.85 17.36 -22.84
CA GLY A 140 2.09 18.81 -22.67
C GLY A 140 3.31 19.32 -23.45
N PHE A 141 4.27 18.45 -23.75
CA PHE A 141 5.43 18.73 -24.61
C PHE A 141 5.22 18.31 -26.07
N GLY A 142 3.99 17.92 -26.46
CA GLY A 142 3.69 17.44 -27.79
C GLY A 142 4.13 15.99 -28.08
N LEU A 143 4.67 15.29 -27.07
CA LEU A 143 5.11 13.89 -27.18
C LEU A 143 3.97 12.96 -26.83
N LYS A 144 3.58 12.10 -27.76
CA LYS A 144 2.54 11.07 -27.53
C LYS A 144 3.16 9.69 -27.65
N LEU A 145 2.92 8.85 -26.64
CA LEU A 145 3.27 7.44 -26.73
C LEU A 145 2.36 6.71 -27.74
N PRO A 146 2.89 5.74 -28.48
CA PRO A 146 2.07 4.86 -29.31
C PRO A 146 0.97 4.20 -28.45
N THR A 147 -0.24 4.14 -28.96
CA THR A 147 -1.40 3.54 -28.26
C THR A 147 -1.14 2.10 -27.81
N ALA A 148 -0.37 1.36 -28.60
CA ALA A 148 0.04 -0.01 -28.30
C ALA A 148 0.82 -0.15 -26.97
N LEU A 149 1.52 0.92 -26.51
CA LEU A 149 2.39 0.95 -25.35
C LEU A 149 1.86 1.85 -24.19
N SER A 150 0.68 2.39 -24.35
CA SER A 150 0.12 3.40 -23.42
C SER A 150 -0.76 2.80 -22.32
N ALA A 151 -1.28 1.59 -22.51
CA ALA A 151 -2.23 0.97 -21.58
C ALA A 151 -2.10 -0.56 -21.59
N ALA A 152 -2.66 -1.21 -20.56
CA ALA A 152 -2.72 -2.66 -20.52
C ALA A 152 -3.63 -3.23 -21.63
N ALA A 153 -3.40 -4.46 -22.04
CA ALA A 153 -4.19 -5.12 -23.07
C ALA A 153 -5.69 -5.14 -22.71
N GLY A 154 -6.52 -4.66 -23.62
CA GLY A 154 -7.98 -4.64 -23.45
C GLY A 154 -8.52 -3.64 -22.44
N SER A 155 -7.69 -2.76 -21.84
CA SER A 155 -8.13 -1.79 -20.84
C SER A 155 -8.86 -0.56 -21.43
N VAL A 156 -8.65 -0.28 -22.71
CA VAL A 156 -9.29 0.85 -23.41
C VAL A 156 -10.17 0.31 -24.54
N PRO A 157 -11.52 0.50 -24.47
CA PRO A 157 -12.41 0.05 -25.53
C PRO A 157 -12.08 0.69 -26.89
N GLY A 158 -12.01 -0.13 -27.94
CA GLY A 158 -11.77 0.36 -29.31
C GLY A 158 -10.33 0.72 -29.64
N VAL A 159 -9.38 0.52 -28.71
CA VAL A 159 -7.95 0.78 -28.90
C VAL A 159 -7.15 -0.50 -28.71
N THR A 160 -6.32 -0.85 -29.67
CA THR A 160 -5.34 -1.96 -29.55
C THR A 160 -4.17 -1.52 -28.68
N SER A 161 -4.24 -1.82 -27.40
CA SER A 161 -3.12 -1.68 -26.46
C SER A 161 -2.64 -3.07 -26.04
N TYR A 162 -1.34 -3.24 -25.92
CA TYR A 162 -0.73 -4.52 -25.55
C TYR A 162 -0.01 -4.43 -24.20
N PHE A 163 0.58 -3.28 -23.92
CA PHE A 163 1.50 -3.16 -22.80
C PHE A 163 1.57 -1.71 -22.31
N ASN A 164 1.55 -1.53 -20.99
CA ASN A 164 1.73 -0.21 -20.38
C ASN A 164 3.22 0.01 -20.06
N LEU A 165 3.96 0.55 -21.02
CA LEU A 165 5.41 0.74 -20.91
C LEU A 165 5.79 1.68 -19.74
N PRO A 166 5.16 2.85 -19.53
CA PRO A 166 5.49 3.69 -18.40
C PRO A 166 5.27 3.01 -17.04
N ALA A 167 4.14 2.30 -16.87
CA ALA A 167 3.85 1.57 -15.64
C ALA A 167 4.90 0.48 -15.37
N PHE A 168 5.30 -0.27 -16.37
CA PHE A 168 6.36 -1.27 -16.26
C PHE A 168 7.70 -0.63 -15.87
N THR A 169 8.07 0.46 -16.54
CA THR A 169 9.34 1.13 -16.30
C THR A 169 9.45 1.65 -14.86
N ILE A 170 8.39 2.26 -14.32
CA ILE A 170 8.42 2.75 -12.94
C ILE A 170 8.54 1.61 -11.93
N ILE A 171 7.86 0.47 -12.17
CA ILE A 171 7.98 -0.71 -11.30
C ILE A 171 9.43 -1.21 -11.28
N ILE A 172 10.07 -1.33 -12.44
CA ILE A 172 11.47 -1.77 -12.53
C ILE A 172 12.40 -0.78 -11.80
N LEU A 173 12.22 0.52 -12.01
CA LEU A 173 13.05 1.55 -11.33
C LEU A 173 12.90 1.46 -9.81
N ILE A 174 11.67 1.32 -9.29
CA ILE A 174 11.43 1.17 -7.86
C ILE A 174 12.01 -0.15 -7.34
N THR A 175 11.89 -1.24 -8.10
CA THR A 175 12.47 -2.54 -7.73
C THR A 175 14.00 -2.45 -7.61
N ILE A 176 14.66 -1.78 -8.55
CA ILE A 176 16.10 -1.51 -8.46
C ILE A 176 16.41 -0.68 -7.21
N LEU A 177 15.66 0.40 -6.97
CA LEU A 177 15.84 1.23 -5.78
C LEU A 177 15.72 0.42 -4.48
N LEU A 178 14.71 -0.44 -4.37
CA LEU A 178 14.51 -1.31 -3.21
C LEU A 178 15.67 -2.29 -3.02
N SER A 179 16.26 -2.77 -4.11
CA SER A 179 17.42 -3.68 -4.08
C SER A 179 18.70 -3.01 -3.56
N LEU A 180 18.80 -1.68 -3.62
CA LEU A 180 19.94 -0.93 -3.08
C LEU A 180 19.96 -0.87 -1.54
N GLY A 181 18.84 -1.21 -0.90
CA GLY A 181 18.74 -1.36 0.54
C GLY A 181 17.88 -0.29 1.24
N VAL A 182 17.64 -0.53 2.53
CA VAL A 182 16.69 0.24 3.36
C VAL A 182 17.08 1.71 3.50
N LYS A 183 18.39 2.03 3.57
CA LYS A 183 18.85 3.42 3.74
C LYS A 183 18.48 4.31 2.56
N GLU A 184 18.72 3.85 1.34
CA GLU A 184 18.42 4.61 0.13
C GLU A 184 16.91 4.70 -0.08
N THR A 185 16.20 3.59 0.11
CA THR A 185 14.74 3.52 0.00
C THR A 185 14.06 4.51 0.95
N LYS A 186 14.44 4.56 2.23
CA LYS A 186 13.84 5.49 3.18
C LYS A 186 14.14 6.95 2.84
N ARG A 187 15.35 7.27 2.34
CA ARG A 187 15.70 8.63 1.93
C ARG A 187 14.82 9.10 0.79
N VAL A 188 14.69 8.29 -0.25
CA VAL A 188 13.80 8.60 -1.39
C VAL A 188 12.35 8.72 -0.94
N ASN A 189 11.86 7.79 -0.12
CA ASN A 189 10.51 7.84 0.43
C ASN A 189 10.26 9.15 1.19
N ASN A 190 11.14 9.53 2.11
CA ASN A 190 10.98 10.74 2.92
C ASN A 190 10.92 12.01 2.05
N ILE A 191 11.78 12.10 1.01
CA ILE A 191 11.75 13.20 0.06
C ILE A 191 10.40 13.23 -0.69
N MET A 192 9.96 12.08 -1.21
CA MET A 192 8.69 11.99 -1.95
C MET A 192 7.49 12.34 -1.07
N VAL A 193 7.51 11.95 0.21
CA VAL A 193 6.45 12.32 1.17
C VAL A 193 6.41 13.83 1.40
N VAL A 194 7.56 14.46 1.57
CA VAL A 194 7.61 15.92 1.73
C VAL A 194 7.08 16.62 0.48
N ILE A 195 7.49 16.18 -0.70
CA ILE A 195 7.02 16.76 -1.97
C ILE A 195 5.48 16.61 -2.09
N LYS A 196 4.94 15.42 -1.86
CA LYS A 196 3.48 15.20 -2.00
C LYS A 196 2.67 16.00 -0.97
N LEU A 197 3.17 16.16 0.25
CA LEU A 197 2.53 17.01 1.26
C LEU A 197 2.56 18.49 0.84
N ALA A 198 3.68 18.94 0.32
CA ALA A 198 3.81 20.32 -0.20
C ALA A 198 2.84 20.56 -1.36
N VAL A 199 2.68 19.62 -2.29
CA VAL A 199 1.72 19.70 -3.40
C VAL A 199 0.28 19.76 -2.90
N VAL A 200 -0.10 18.91 -1.91
CA VAL A 200 -1.44 18.93 -1.32
C VAL A 200 -1.72 20.26 -0.64
N LEU A 201 -0.77 20.79 0.14
CA LEU A 201 -0.92 22.09 0.79
C LEU A 201 -1.04 23.22 -0.23
N LEU A 202 -0.22 23.21 -1.27
CA LEU A 202 -0.29 24.19 -2.36
C LEU A 202 -1.64 24.16 -3.06
N PHE A 203 -2.18 22.95 -3.32
CA PHE A 203 -3.51 22.80 -3.89
C PHE A 203 -4.60 23.39 -2.98
N ILE A 204 -4.55 23.11 -1.69
CA ILE A 204 -5.50 23.67 -0.71
C ILE A 204 -5.42 25.21 -0.71
N PHE A 205 -4.22 25.77 -0.66
CA PHE A 205 -4.04 27.22 -0.67
C PHE A 205 -4.57 27.88 -1.95
N THR A 206 -4.39 27.23 -3.10
CA THR A 206 -4.89 27.76 -4.38
C THR A 206 -6.40 27.58 -4.55
N ALA A 207 -6.99 26.53 -3.98
CA ALA A 207 -8.41 26.25 -4.06
C ALA A 207 -9.27 27.11 -3.13
N VAL A 208 -8.71 27.59 -2.01
CA VAL A 208 -9.43 28.44 -1.02
C VAL A 208 -9.44 29.92 -1.44
N ARG A 209 -8.67 30.30 -2.48
CA ARG A 209 -8.61 31.66 -3.03
C ARG A 209 -9.68 31.89 -4.09
#